data_0c28089bac1b197bdcf3d4aebb4a941d
#
_entry.id   0c28089bac1b197bdcf3d4aebb4a941d
#
_cell.length_a   1.000
_cell.length_b   1.000
_cell.length_c   1.000
_cell.angle_alpha   90.00
_cell.angle_beta   90.00
_cell.angle_gamma   90.00
#
_symmetry.space_group_name_H-M   'P 1'
#
loop_
_entity.id
_entity.type
_entity.pdbx_description
1 polymer ?
#
loop_
_entity_poly.entity_id
_entity_poly.type
_entity_poly.pdbx_seq_one_letter_code
_entity_poly.pdbx_strand_id
1 'polypeptide(L)'
;MTDFHTLIDSYQNCACGQAHECAIRDIEIGSGLVSEAGEILKKNGFGPRLLLAADEQTLAAADGIEASLSGFAVLRHIWPSIRVATMQDVEKIEGYFDRVDGVLAVGTGSVHDPCRLACARHNVPLCLFATAPSMDGFASYSAPIVNGNFKITYPAKCPEVIIGDTKILADAPAELKSAGFGDMISKYIALIDWQVSNLLTGESYCERVAALTRRATDQIFAMAGRVTKRDEKTAAAIFESLLLTGIAMSFTKTSRPGSGTEHIMAHFWECMELLDGKTPNYHGEDVGVTTLIMLRYYEELSRLPQVTAHPEVCNWDEIYRIYGPLAPDVRKLNTPDTITDGIAPRRIEACWPQIRRIVQSVPSYDACLAAMRQAGCKTTIGEVGKAPDFVEISFRFHPYMRRRLSLKRVSHMLDLPEPLF
;
A
#
# COMPACT_ATOMS: atom_id res chain seq x y z
N MET A 1 -12.43 -7.36 18.17
CA MET A 1 -12.61 -6.71 16.84
C MET A 1 -12.90 -5.25 17.05
N THR A 2 -12.34 -4.39 16.23
CA THR A 2 -12.57 -2.94 16.26
C THR A 2 -13.99 -2.62 15.83
N ASP A 3 -14.67 -1.73 16.55
CA ASP A 3 -15.88 -1.08 16.06
C ASP A 3 -15.45 0.03 15.06
N PHE A 4 -15.48 -0.30 13.78
CA PHE A 4 -15.02 0.60 12.72
C PHE A 4 -15.87 1.86 12.57
N HIS A 5 -17.20 1.78 12.84
CA HIS A 5 -18.08 2.95 12.81
C HIS A 5 -17.71 3.94 13.89
N THR A 6 -17.65 3.48 15.13
CA THR A 6 -17.20 4.32 16.25
C THR A 6 -15.80 4.87 16.04
N LEU A 7 -14.88 4.07 15.46
CA LEU A 7 -13.54 4.53 15.12
C LEU A 7 -13.60 5.69 14.10
N ILE A 8 -14.26 5.49 12.96
CA ILE A 8 -14.34 6.48 11.88
C ILE A 8 -14.98 7.78 12.39
N ASP A 9 -16.09 7.69 13.09
CA ASP A 9 -16.78 8.86 13.64
C ASP A 9 -15.92 9.64 14.64
N SER A 10 -15.09 8.93 15.42
CA SER A 10 -14.19 9.58 16.38
C SER A 10 -13.14 10.48 15.73
N TYR A 11 -12.86 10.33 14.43
CA TYR A 11 -11.87 11.14 13.70
C TYR A 11 -12.44 12.36 12.98
N GLN A 12 -13.77 12.52 12.89
CA GLN A 12 -14.42 13.65 12.21
C GLN A 12 -14.02 15.02 12.77
N ASN A 13 -13.83 15.12 14.09
CA ASN A 13 -13.43 16.36 14.78
C ASN A 13 -11.99 16.26 15.32
N CYS A 14 -11.04 16.00 14.43
CA CYS A 14 -9.64 15.84 14.82
C CYS A 14 -8.99 17.18 15.16
N ALA A 15 -8.20 17.20 16.26
CA ALA A 15 -7.46 18.39 16.69
C ALA A 15 -6.42 18.90 15.67
N CYS A 16 -6.10 18.12 14.62
CA CYS A 16 -5.22 18.58 13.53
C CYS A 16 -5.89 19.59 12.59
N GLY A 17 -7.18 19.86 12.75
CA GLY A 17 -7.96 20.80 11.94
C GLY A 17 -8.40 20.26 10.56
N GLN A 18 -8.13 18.97 10.26
CA GLN A 18 -8.59 18.33 9.04
C GLN A 18 -9.78 17.44 9.28
N ALA A 19 -10.72 17.41 8.34
CA ALA A 19 -11.81 16.44 8.33
C ALA A 19 -11.27 15.08 7.86
N HIS A 20 -11.29 14.09 8.75
CA HIS A 20 -10.91 12.72 8.43
C HIS A 20 -12.17 11.91 8.10
N GLU A 21 -12.49 11.86 6.82
CA GLU A 21 -13.68 11.19 6.31
C GLU A 21 -13.31 9.85 5.69
N CYS A 22 -14.17 8.86 5.88
CA CYS A 22 -14.10 7.56 5.23
C CYS A 22 -15.50 7.17 4.77
N ALA A 23 -15.66 6.82 3.50
CA ALA A 23 -16.98 6.55 2.90
C ALA A 23 -17.46 5.10 3.10
N ILE A 24 -16.75 4.28 3.88
CA ILE A 24 -17.16 2.91 4.18
C ILE A 24 -18.43 2.95 5.03
N ARG A 25 -19.44 2.20 4.58
CA ARG A 25 -20.72 2.06 5.32
C ARG A 25 -20.72 0.85 6.24
N ASP A 26 -20.03 -0.24 5.82
CA ASP A 26 -20.04 -1.47 6.58
C ASP A 26 -18.74 -2.26 6.39
N ILE A 27 -18.25 -2.87 7.46
CA ILE A 27 -17.11 -3.78 7.46
C ILE A 27 -17.52 -5.01 8.25
N GLU A 28 -17.69 -6.11 7.55
CA GLU A 28 -18.04 -7.39 8.15
C GLU A 28 -16.81 -8.33 8.17
N ILE A 29 -16.40 -8.73 9.36
CA ILE A 29 -15.30 -9.69 9.56
C ILE A 29 -15.85 -10.83 10.42
N GLY A 30 -15.89 -12.03 9.86
CA GLY A 30 -16.45 -13.20 10.57
C GLY A 30 -16.27 -14.48 9.79
N SER A 31 -16.62 -15.61 10.39
CA SER A 31 -16.53 -16.92 9.77
C SER A 31 -17.82 -17.25 8.99
N GLY A 32 -17.68 -17.75 7.76
CA GLY A 32 -18.82 -18.20 6.94
C GLY A 32 -19.56 -17.08 6.21
N LEU A 33 -19.01 -15.86 6.16
CA LEU A 33 -19.64 -14.71 5.51
C LEU A 33 -19.83 -14.86 4.00
N VAL A 34 -19.16 -15.83 3.37
CA VAL A 34 -19.37 -16.15 1.95
C VAL A 34 -20.82 -16.47 1.66
N SER A 35 -21.51 -17.19 2.55
CA SER A 35 -22.92 -17.51 2.40
C SER A 35 -23.88 -16.35 2.70
N GLU A 36 -23.39 -15.30 3.38
CA GLU A 36 -24.16 -14.13 3.80
C GLU A 36 -23.97 -12.91 2.89
N ALA A 37 -23.03 -13.01 1.93
CA ALA A 37 -22.63 -11.86 1.11
C ALA A 37 -23.83 -11.19 0.41
N GLY A 38 -24.80 -11.94 -0.11
CA GLY A 38 -25.99 -11.40 -0.73
C GLY A 38 -26.88 -10.60 0.24
N GLU A 39 -27.04 -11.08 1.47
CA GLU A 39 -27.83 -10.38 2.50
C GLU A 39 -27.10 -9.10 3.00
N ILE A 40 -25.77 -9.17 3.12
CA ILE A 40 -24.94 -7.99 3.46
C ILE A 40 -25.12 -6.91 2.37
N LEU A 41 -25.06 -7.28 1.09
CA LEU A 41 -25.28 -6.36 -0.01
C LEU A 41 -26.68 -5.72 0.02
N LYS A 42 -27.75 -6.51 0.23
CA LYS A 42 -29.12 -6.00 0.36
C LYS A 42 -29.26 -5.03 1.54
N LYS A 43 -28.73 -5.40 2.71
CA LYS A 43 -28.71 -4.57 3.93
C LYS A 43 -28.06 -3.20 3.66
N ASN A 44 -27.03 -3.17 2.80
CA ASN A 44 -26.29 -1.98 2.44
C ASN A 44 -26.81 -1.24 1.21
N GLY A 45 -28.00 -1.62 0.71
CA GLY A 45 -28.72 -0.88 -0.34
C GLY A 45 -28.16 -1.07 -1.75
N PHE A 46 -27.46 -2.20 -2.02
CA PHE A 46 -27.08 -2.54 -3.40
C PHE A 46 -28.31 -2.85 -4.24
N GLY A 47 -28.36 -2.31 -5.45
CA GLY A 47 -29.47 -2.55 -6.39
C GLY A 47 -29.46 -3.98 -6.94
N PRO A 48 -30.54 -4.38 -7.63
CA PRO A 48 -30.78 -5.77 -8.01
C PRO A 48 -29.85 -6.31 -9.11
N ARG A 49 -29.12 -5.46 -9.83
CA ARG A 49 -28.22 -5.87 -10.90
C ARG A 49 -26.76 -5.73 -10.46
N LEU A 50 -26.05 -6.83 -10.31
CA LEU A 50 -24.68 -6.84 -9.83
C LEU A 50 -23.69 -7.28 -10.92
N LEU A 51 -22.51 -6.68 -10.92
CA LEU A 51 -21.31 -7.27 -11.53
C LEU A 51 -20.53 -8.03 -10.46
N LEU A 52 -20.37 -9.33 -10.66
CA LEU A 52 -19.39 -10.14 -9.93
C LEU A 52 -18.07 -10.12 -10.71
N ALA A 53 -17.05 -9.50 -10.13
CA ALA A 53 -15.70 -9.40 -10.68
C ALA A 53 -14.73 -10.24 -9.84
N ALA A 54 -14.03 -11.20 -10.45
CA ALA A 54 -13.07 -12.08 -9.79
C ALA A 54 -12.07 -12.63 -10.80
N ASP A 55 -11.00 -13.26 -10.35
CA ASP A 55 -10.30 -14.24 -11.20
C ASP A 55 -10.69 -15.68 -10.83
N GLU A 56 -10.28 -16.66 -11.65
CA GLU A 56 -10.68 -18.05 -11.43
C GLU A 56 -10.23 -18.57 -10.06
N GLN A 57 -9.05 -18.15 -9.58
CA GLN A 57 -8.51 -18.60 -8.29
C GLN A 57 -9.26 -17.97 -7.11
N THR A 58 -9.53 -16.67 -7.19
CA THR A 58 -10.22 -15.96 -6.11
C THR A 58 -11.69 -16.34 -6.04
N LEU A 59 -12.33 -16.62 -7.18
CA LEU A 59 -13.69 -17.14 -7.21
C LEU A 59 -13.75 -18.53 -6.59
N ALA A 60 -12.80 -19.42 -6.92
CA ALA A 60 -12.71 -20.75 -6.32
C ALA A 60 -12.44 -20.70 -4.79
N ALA A 61 -11.64 -19.74 -4.32
CA ALA A 61 -11.41 -19.53 -2.89
C ALA A 61 -12.66 -19.06 -2.15
N ALA A 62 -13.56 -18.34 -2.82
CA ALA A 62 -14.85 -17.89 -2.30
C ALA A 62 -16.01 -18.80 -2.75
N ASP A 63 -15.78 -20.12 -2.78
CA ASP A 63 -16.81 -21.10 -3.17
C ASP A 63 -18.10 -20.90 -2.38
N GLY A 64 -19.24 -20.90 -3.09
CA GLY A 64 -20.56 -20.58 -2.54
C GLY A 64 -20.97 -19.12 -2.64
N ILE A 65 -20.07 -18.19 -3.02
CA ILE A 65 -20.41 -16.76 -3.12
C ILE A 65 -21.56 -16.51 -4.13
N GLU A 66 -21.53 -17.18 -5.29
CA GLU A 66 -22.55 -17.04 -6.31
C GLU A 66 -23.94 -17.52 -5.81
N ALA A 67 -23.98 -18.60 -5.03
CA ALA A 67 -25.22 -19.10 -4.44
C ALA A 67 -25.81 -18.09 -3.45
N SER A 68 -24.98 -17.33 -2.72
CA SER A 68 -25.42 -16.30 -1.79
C SER A 68 -26.08 -15.10 -2.49
N LEU A 69 -25.81 -14.89 -3.78
CA LEU A 69 -26.36 -13.80 -4.57
C LEU A 69 -27.76 -14.10 -5.15
N SER A 70 -28.43 -15.14 -4.64
CA SER A 70 -29.82 -15.43 -5.03
C SER A 70 -30.72 -14.21 -4.81
N GLY A 71 -31.43 -13.80 -5.86
CA GLY A 71 -32.24 -12.56 -5.86
C GLY A 71 -31.58 -11.34 -6.49
N PHE A 72 -30.34 -11.45 -6.94
CA PHE A 72 -29.69 -10.48 -7.82
C PHE A 72 -29.62 -10.99 -9.27
N ALA A 73 -29.73 -10.08 -10.23
CA ALA A 73 -29.36 -10.35 -11.62
C ALA A 73 -27.86 -10.13 -11.75
N VAL A 74 -27.07 -11.22 -11.81
CA VAL A 74 -25.60 -11.19 -11.76
C VAL A 74 -25.02 -11.27 -13.15
N LEU A 75 -24.26 -10.25 -13.57
CA LEU A 75 -23.29 -10.33 -14.66
C LEU A 75 -21.93 -10.73 -14.08
N ARG A 76 -21.14 -11.44 -14.89
CA ARG A 76 -19.82 -11.95 -14.45
C ARG A 76 -18.73 -11.36 -15.32
N HIS A 77 -17.65 -10.92 -14.68
CA HIS A 77 -16.36 -10.68 -15.30
C HIS A 77 -15.30 -11.47 -14.56
N ILE A 78 -14.88 -12.57 -15.16
CA ILE A 78 -13.91 -13.48 -14.53
C ILE A 78 -12.65 -13.48 -15.39
N TRP A 79 -11.56 -12.96 -14.81
CA TRP A 79 -10.25 -13.09 -15.44
C TRP A 79 -9.75 -14.53 -15.28
N PRO A 80 -9.11 -15.13 -16.32
CA PRO A 80 -8.41 -16.41 -16.12
C PRO A 80 -7.34 -16.32 -15.03
N SER A 81 -6.62 -15.21 -14.99
CA SER A 81 -5.70 -14.81 -13.93
C SER A 81 -5.42 -13.32 -14.04
N ILE A 82 -5.33 -12.63 -12.91
CA ILE A 82 -4.93 -11.23 -12.88
C ILE A 82 -3.85 -11.01 -11.81
N ARG A 83 -2.62 -10.73 -12.26
CA ARG A 83 -1.46 -10.48 -11.38
C ARG A 83 -1.16 -8.99 -11.23
N VAL A 84 -1.46 -8.21 -12.27
CA VAL A 84 -1.17 -6.77 -12.35
C VAL A 84 -2.43 -6.05 -12.80
N ALA A 85 -2.87 -5.09 -12.01
CA ALA A 85 -4.01 -4.23 -12.35
C ALA A 85 -3.61 -3.22 -13.42
N THR A 86 -4.26 -3.25 -14.58
CA THR A 86 -3.96 -2.37 -15.72
C THR A 86 -5.11 -1.43 -16.04
N MET A 87 -4.84 -0.36 -16.78
CA MET A 87 -5.89 0.54 -17.26
C MET A 87 -6.89 -0.19 -18.18
N GLN A 88 -6.43 -1.18 -18.95
CA GLN A 88 -7.32 -1.99 -19.78
C GLN A 88 -8.31 -2.81 -18.93
N ASP A 89 -7.90 -3.27 -17.74
CA ASP A 89 -8.82 -3.98 -16.85
C ASP A 89 -9.86 -3.04 -16.25
N VAL A 90 -9.48 -1.78 -15.98
CA VAL A 90 -10.44 -0.73 -15.59
C VAL A 90 -11.50 -0.54 -16.68
N GLU A 91 -11.08 -0.37 -17.94
CA GLU A 91 -11.98 -0.18 -19.08
C GLU A 91 -12.91 -1.37 -19.31
N LYS A 92 -12.45 -2.61 -19.07
CA LYS A 92 -13.31 -3.81 -19.14
C LYS A 92 -14.43 -3.76 -18.08
N ILE A 93 -14.13 -3.33 -16.86
CA ILE A 93 -15.16 -3.18 -15.81
C ILE A 93 -16.14 -2.06 -16.15
N GLU A 94 -15.64 -0.91 -16.62
CA GLU A 94 -16.48 0.22 -17.06
C GLU A 94 -17.50 -0.19 -18.12
N GLY A 95 -17.16 -1.14 -19.00
CA GLY A 95 -18.04 -1.67 -20.04
C GLY A 95 -19.31 -2.39 -19.57
N TYR A 96 -19.50 -2.57 -18.25
CA TYR A 96 -20.70 -3.17 -17.66
C TYR A 96 -21.66 -2.14 -17.04
N PHE A 97 -21.26 -0.88 -16.86
CA PHE A 97 -21.94 0.04 -15.93
C PHE A 97 -23.31 0.55 -16.40
N ASP A 98 -23.65 0.41 -17.66
CA ASP A 98 -25.01 0.64 -18.19
C ASP A 98 -26.01 -0.46 -17.80
N ARG A 99 -25.50 -1.63 -17.36
CA ARG A 99 -26.29 -2.85 -17.11
C ARG A 99 -26.33 -3.30 -15.66
N VAL A 100 -25.55 -2.63 -14.77
CA VAL A 100 -25.43 -3.02 -13.36
C VAL A 100 -25.64 -1.83 -12.43
N ASP A 101 -26.06 -2.10 -11.21
CA ASP A 101 -26.32 -1.11 -10.17
C ASP A 101 -25.21 -1.10 -9.10
N GLY A 102 -24.30 -2.07 -9.13
CA GLY A 102 -23.21 -2.20 -8.21
C GLY A 102 -22.21 -3.29 -8.59
N VAL A 103 -21.06 -3.30 -7.95
CA VAL A 103 -19.98 -4.27 -8.16
C VAL A 103 -19.69 -5.00 -6.87
N LEU A 104 -19.58 -6.33 -6.94
CA LEU A 104 -18.96 -7.19 -5.94
C LEU A 104 -17.63 -7.67 -6.51
N ALA A 105 -16.53 -7.18 -5.99
CA ALA A 105 -15.18 -7.59 -6.39
C ALA A 105 -14.64 -8.61 -5.39
N VAL A 106 -14.39 -9.84 -5.87
CA VAL A 106 -13.95 -10.98 -5.06
C VAL A 106 -12.48 -11.25 -5.34
N GLY A 107 -11.61 -10.99 -4.38
CA GLY A 107 -10.17 -11.18 -4.59
C GLY A 107 -9.28 -10.40 -3.64
N THR A 108 -8.21 -9.87 -4.21
CA THR A 108 -7.23 -9.01 -3.54
C THR A 108 -6.91 -7.79 -4.43
N GLY A 109 -5.80 -7.10 -4.19
CA GLY A 109 -5.46 -5.85 -4.86
C GLY A 109 -5.59 -5.87 -6.38
N SER A 110 -5.10 -6.91 -7.06
CA SER A 110 -5.15 -6.97 -8.53
C SER A 110 -6.57 -7.02 -9.12
N VAL A 111 -7.54 -7.60 -8.41
CA VAL A 111 -8.97 -7.57 -8.76
C VAL A 111 -9.63 -6.29 -8.26
N HIS A 112 -9.29 -5.88 -7.04
CA HIS A 112 -9.97 -4.76 -6.37
C HIS A 112 -9.64 -3.41 -7.01
N ASP A 113 -8.38 -3.14 -7.35
CA ASP A 113 -7.95 -1.83 -7.82
C ASP A 113 -8.58 -1.40 -9.16
N PRO A 114 -8.70 -2.26 -10.19
CA PRO A 114 -9.47 -1.91 -11.39
C PRO A 114 -10.93 -1.59 -11.08
N CYS A 115 -11.58 -2.41 -10.22
CA CYS A 115 -12.96 -2.20 -9.82
C CYS A 115 -13.13 -0.88 -9.04
N ARG A 116 -12.21 -0.56 -8.13
CA ARG A 116 -12.21 0.69 -7.35
C ARG A 116 -12.07 1.93 -8.23
N LEU A 117 -11.15 1.91 -9.20
CA LEU A 117 -10.96 3.04 -10.11
C LEU A 117 -12.15 3.19 -11.06
N ALA A 118 -12.65 2.10 -11.65
CA ALA A 118 -13.83 2.11 -12.51
C ALA A 118 -15.06 2.65 -11.76
N CYS A 119 -15.34 2.10 -10.57
CA CYS A 119 -16.47 2.55 -9.74
C CYS A 119 -16.35 4.01 -9.31
N ALA A 120 -15.13 4.51 -9.07
CA ALA A 120 -14.90 5.92 -8.73
C ALA A 120 -15.26 6.85 -9.89
N ARG A 121 -14.87 6.51 -11.12
CA ARG A 121 -15.12 7.32 -12.32
C ARG A 121 -16.60 7.44 -12.65
N HIS A 122 -17.38 6.42 -12.34
CA HIS A 122 -18.81 6.32 -12.69
C HIS A 122 -19.74 6.40 -11.49
N ASN A 123 -19.18 6.59 -10.28
CA ASN A 123 -19.93 6.62 -9.02
C ASN A 123 -20.84 5.38 -8.80
N VAL A 124 -20.35 4.21 -9.19
CA VAL A 124 -21.06 2.93 -9.00
C VAL A 124 -20.76 2.38 -7.60
N PRO A 125 -21.73 1.86 -6.83
CA PRO A 125 -21.51 1.21 -5.55
C PRO A 125 -20.57 0.01 -5.65
N LEU A 126 -19.67 -0.14 -4.68
CA LEU A 126 -18.64 -1.18 -4.65
C LEU A 126 -18.61 -1.91 -3.31
N CYS A 127 -18.68 -3.24 -3.37
CA CYS A 127 -18.33 -4.13 -2.27
C CYS A 127 -17.04 -4.89 -2.60
N LEU A 128 -16.12 -4.97 -1.65
CA LEU A 128 -14.95 -5.82 -1.73
C LEU A 128 -15.12 -7.05 -0.84
N PHE A 129 -14.96 -8.24 -1.43
CA PHE A 129 -14.85 -9.50 -0.71
C PHE A 129 -13.40 -9.95 -0.76
N ALA A 130 -12.71 -9.90 0.39
CA ALA A 130 -11.29 -10.23 0.48
C ALA A 130 -11.06 -11.75 0.55
N THR A 131 -10.19 -12.29 -0.32
CA THR A 131 -9.83 -13.71 -0.32
C THR A 131 -8.46 -14.00 0.32
N ALA A 132 -7.64 -13.00 0.56
CA ALA A 132 -6.39 -13.13 1.30
C ALA A 132 -6.00 -11.79 1.95
N PRO A 133 -5.40 -11.79 3.16
CA PRO A 133 -4.95 -10.57 3.83
C PRO A 133 -3.54 -10.17 3.32
N SER A 134 -3.43 -9.77 2.04
CA SER A 134 -2.16 -9.65 1.31
C SER A 134 -1.62 -8.23 1.14
N MET A 135 -2.39 -7.19 1.44
CA MET A 135 -2.01 -5.78 1.26
C MET A 135 -2.97 -4.85 2.02
N ASP A 136 -2.61 -3.58 2.19
CA ASP A 136 -3.36 -2.59 2.97
C ASP A 136 -4.38 -1.76 2.16
N GLY A 137 -4.48 -1.99 0.85
CA GLY A 137 -5.30 -1.18 -0.05
C GLY A 137 -6.82 -1.35 0.07
N PHE A 138 -7.36 -2.32 0.84
CA PHE A 138 -8.79 -2.62 0.89
C PHE A 138 -9.68 -1.41 1.22
N ALA A 139 -9.28 -0.62 2.22
CA ALA A 139 -10.02 0.53 2.71
C ALA A 139 -9.43 1.87 2.24
N SER A 140 -8.50 1.87 1.30
CA SER A 140 -7.85 3.10 0.85
C SER A 140 -8.70 3.85 -0.19
N TYR A 141 -8.44 5.14 -0.35
CA TYR A 141 -9.12 6.00 -1.33
C TYR A 141 -8.43 6.00 -2.71
N SER A 142 -7.32 5.29 -2.87
CA SER A 142 -6.51 5.29 -4.10
C SER A 142 -6.27 3.88 -4.62
N ALA A 143 -6.07 3.74 -5.92
CA ALA A 143 -5.76 2.49 -6.59
C ALA A 143 -4.47 2.63 -7.44
N PRO A 144 -3.45 1.80 -7.21
CA PRO A 144 -2.27 1.75 -8.05
C PRO A 144 -2.55 0.93 -9.32
N ILE A 145 -2.59 1.60 -10.47
CA ILE A 145 -2.89 1.01 -11.78
C ILE A 145 -1.69 1.18 -12.71
N VAL A 146 -1.34 0.14 -13.44
CA VAL A 146 -0.32 0.20 -14.49
C VAL A 146 -0.92 0.79 -15.76
N ASN A 147 -0.31 1.87 -16.24
CA ASN A 147 -0.67 2.53 -17.48
C ASN A 147 0.62 2.78 -18.28
N GLY A 148 0.76 2.16 -19.45
CA GLY A 148 1.99 2.25 -20.24
C GLY A 148 3.24 1.78 -19.50
N ASN A 149 3.16 0.66 -18.78
CA ASN A 149 4.20 0.10 -17.89
C ASN A 149 4.60 0.97 -16.69
N PHE A 150 4.01 2.14 -16.52
CA PHE A 150 4.24 2.99 -15.35
C PHE A 150 3.11 2.81 -14.34
N LYS A 151 3.47 2.49 -13.09
CA LYS A 151 2.50 2.31 -12.01
C LYS A 151 2.11 3.67 -11.43
N ILE A 152 0.87 4.09 -11.69
CA ILE A 152 0.30 5.37 -11.25
C ILE A 152 -0.70 5.12 -10.13
N THR A 153 -0.59 5.87 -9.06
CA THR A 153 -1.59 5.85 -7.99
C THR A 153 -2.71 6.85 -8.34
N TYR A 154 -3.85 6.32 -8.76
CA TYR A 154 -5.03 7.14 -9.09
C TYR A 154 -5.88 7.38 -7.85
N PRO A 155 -6.49 8.56 -7.68
CA PRO A 155 -7.64 8.72 -6.80
C PRO A 155 -8.73 7.73 -7.20
N ALA A 156 -9.21 6.95 -6.26
CA ALA A 156 -10.20 5.92 -6.49
C ALA A 156 -11.27 5.96 -5.41
N LYS A 157 -12.24 5.05 -5.50
CA LYS A 157 -13.32 4.97 -4.52
C LYS A 157 -12.89 4.12 -3.32
N CYS A 158 -13.13 4.64 -2.12
CA CYS A 158 -13.24 3.80 -0.95
C CYS A 158 -14.51 2.95 -1.10
N PRO A 159 -14.48 1.63 -0.91
CA PRO A 159 -15.67 0.79 -1.10
C PRO A 159 -16.74 1.16 -0.06
N GLU A 160 -18.00 0.95 -0.40
CA GLU A 160 -19.10 1.10 0.55
C GLU A 160 -19.12 -0.03 1.58
N VAL A 161 -18.77 -1.25 1.14
CA VAL A 161 -18.80 -2.45 1.98
C VAL A 161 -17.50 -3.25 1.79
N ILE A 162 -16.97 -3.78 2.89
CA ILE A 162 -15.85 -4.72 2.87
C ILE A 162 -16.25 -5.97 3.65
N ILE A 163 -16.04 -7.13 3.04
CA ILE A 163 -16.31 -8.44 3.66
C ILE A 163 -15.00 -9.22 3.77
N GLY A 164 -14.68 -9.67 4.96
CA GLY A 164 -13.56 -10.56 5.26
C GLY A 164 -14.03 -11.85 5.93
N ASP A 165 -14.21 -12.92 5.15
CA ASP A 165 -14.51 -14.25 5.71
C ASP A 165 -13.24 -14.81 6.34
N THR A 166 -13.24 -14.94 7.66
CA THR A 166 -12.04 -15.33 8.44
C THR A 166 -11.56 -16.74 8.12
N LYS A 167 -12.44 -17.65 7.71
CA LYS A 167 -12.08 -18.99 7.27
C LYS A 167 -11.31 -18.92 5.94
N ILE A 168 -11.82 -18.18 4.97
CA ILE A 168 -11.17 -17.97 3.67
C ILE A 168 -9.82 -17.28 3.85
N LEU A 169 -9.78 -16.21 4.66
CA LEU A 169 -8.55 -15.49 4.97
C LEU A 169 -7.50 -16.36 5.67
N ALA A 170 -7.92 -17.26 6.57
CA ALA A 170 -7.03 -18.19 7.26
C ALA A 170 -6.48 -19.28 6.31
N ASP A 171 -7.30 -19.74 5.37
CA ASP A 171 -6.95 -20.75 4.38
C ASP A 171 -6.17 -20.20 3.18
N ALA A 172 -6.04 -18.86 3.07
CA ALA A 172 -5.27 -18.21 2.02
C ALA A 172 -3.82 -18.73 1.95
N PRO A 173 -3.20 -18.75 0.75
CA PRO A 173 -1.81 -19.15 0.58
C PRO A 173 -0.87 -18.44 1.54
N ALA A 174 0.11 -19.19 2.08
CA ALA A 174 1.06 -18.65 3.06
C ALA A 174 1.84 -17.45 2.52
N GLU A 175 2.19 -17.48 1.23
CA GLU A 175 2.90 -16.41 0.54
C GLU A 175 2.11 -15.10 0.56
N LEU A 176 0.78 -15.16 0.36
CA LEU A 176 -0.07 -13.95 0.38
C LEU A 176 -0.21 -13.40 1.80
N LYS A 177 -0.27 -14.25 2.82
CA LYS A 177 -0.29 -13.82 4.23
C LYS A 177 1.05 -13.17 4.62
N SER A 178 2.16 -13.79 4.20
CA SER A 178 3.51 -13.24 4.41
C SER A 178 3.71 -11.93 3.65
N ALA A 179 3.18 -11.81 2.43
CA ALA A 179 3.19 -10.55 1.68
C ALA A 179 2.44 -9.44 2.44
N GLY A 180 1.25 -9.74 2.99
CA GLY A 180 0.53 -8.78 3.85
C GLY A 180 1.31 -8.35 5.09
N PHE A 181 2.07 -9.26 5.71
CA PHE A 181 2.96 -8.91 6.80
C PHE A 181 4.10 -8.00 6.35
N GLY A 182 4.75 -8.30 5.22
CA GLY A 182 5.80 -7.47 4.64
C GLY A 182 5.31 -6.06 4.30
N ASP A 183 4.10 -5.98 3.73
CA ASP A 183 3.45 -4.70 3.46
C ASP A 183 3.18 -3.92 4.75
N MET A 184 2.72 -4.58 5.82
CA MET A 184 2.46 -3.89 7.10
C MET A 184 3.74 -3.40 7.79
N ILE A 185 4.83 -4.16 7.78
CA ILE A 185 6.10 -3.74 8.41
C ILE A 185 6.68 -2.48 7.74
N SER A 186 6.40 -2.27 6.47
CA SER A 186 6.81 -1.08 5.73
C SER A 186 6.31 0.24 6.34
N LYS A 187 5.22 0.18 7.12
CA LYS A 187 4.61 1.38 7.72
C LYS A 187 5.55 2.09 8.70
N TYR A 188 6.53 1.39 9.24
CA TYR A 188 7.58 2.03 10.04
C TYR A 188 8.39 3.03 9.20
N ILE A 189 8.77 2.68 7.97
CA ILE A 189 9.46 3.60 7.04
C ILE A 189 8.52 4.72 6.58
N ALA A 190 7.29 4.37 6.20
CA ALA A 190 6.29 5.35 5.77
C ALA A 190 6.07 6.45 6.82
N LEU A 191 5.96 6.07 8.10
CA LEU A 191 5.78 7.02 9.21
C LEU A 191 7.03 7.87 9.46
N ILE A 192 8.24 7.31 9.33
CA ILE A 192 9.49 8.09 9.38
C ILE A 192 9.48 9.15 8.29
N ASP A 193 9.25 8.75 7.05
CA ASP A 193 9.27 9.64 5.89
C ASP A 193 8.23 10.74 5.97
N TRP A 194 7.03 10.42 6.46
CA TRP A 194 5.96 11.40 6.62
C TRP A 194 6.30 12.44 7.69
N GLN A 195 6.83 12.02 8.84
CA GLN A 195 7.27 12.93 9.90
C GLN A 195 8.45 13.80 9.44
N VAL A 196 9.43 13.22 8.75
CA VAL A 196 10.58 13.98 8.21
C VAL A 196 10.11 14.99 7.17
N SER A 197 9.20 14.63 6.30
CA SER A 197 8.64 15.56 5.32
C SER A 197 7.88 16.71 5.99
N ASN A 198 7.03 16.41 6.96
CA ASN A 198 6.36 17.46 7.75
C ASN A 198 7.37 18.39 8.42
N LEU A 199 8.41 17.83 9.06
CA LEU A 199 9.44 18.61 9.76
C LEU A 199 10.20 19.56 8.83
N LEU A 200 10.53 19.12 7.61
CA LEU A 200 11.35 19.89 6.68
C LEU A 200 10.56 20.83 5.78
N THR A 201 9.33 20.45 5.38
CA THR A 201 8.54 21.19 4.38
C THR A 201 7.25 21.80 4.94
N GLY A 202 6.80 21.37 6.13
CA GLY A 202 5.49 21.74 6.64
C GLY A 202 4.34 20.95 5.97
N GLU A 203 4.66 19.84 5.26
CA GLU A 203 3.62 18.95 4.72
C GLU A 203 2.63 18.57 5.82
N SER A 204 1.35 18.50 5.48
CA SER A 204 0.32 18.13 6.44
C SER A 204 0.60 16.77 7.09
N TYR A 205 0.53 16.72 8.40
CA TYR A 205 0.74 15.54 9.23
C TYR A 205 -0.28 15.51 10.36
N CYS A 206 -0.90 14.35 10.56
CA CYS A 206 -1.81 14.14 11.68
C CYS A 206 -1.25 13.06 12.61
N GLU A 207 -0.84 13.47 13.81
CA GLU A 207 -0.29 12.57 14.83
C GLU A 207 -1.27 11.44 15.19
N ARG A 208 -2.57 11.75 15.25
CA ARG A 208 -3.60 10.77 15.60
C ARG A 208 -3.75 9.69 14.52
N VAL A 209 -3.67 10.08 13.23
CA VAL A 209 -3.71 9.13 12.10
C VAL A 209 -2.41 8.32 12.04
N ALA A 210 -1.27 8.94 12.24
CA ALA A 210 0.01 8.25 12.31
C ALA A 210 0.04 7.22 13.47
N ALA A 211 -0.51 7.58 14.63
CA ALA A 211 -0.64 6.67 15.77
C ALA A 211 -1.60 5.49 15.48
N LEU A 212 -2.64 5.69 14.65
CA LEU A 212 -3.52 4.60 14.22
C LEU A 212 -2.74 3.57 13.39
N THR A 213 -2.03 4.02 12.37
CA THR A 213 -1.16 3.17 11.55
C THR A 213 -0.10 2.48 12.40
N ARG A 214 0.57 3.21 13.30
CA ARG A 214 1.58 2.65 14.18
C ARG A 214 1.04 1.52 15.03
N ARG A 215 -0.11 1.70 15.70
CA ARG A 215 -0.73 0.64 16.50
C ARG A 215 -1.10 -0.58 15.67
N ALA A 216 -1.67 -0.40 14.47
CA ALA A 216 -2.00 -1.49 13.57
C ALA A 216 -0.73 -2.28 13.16
N THR A 217 0.37 -1.60 12.91
CA THR A 217 1.67 -2.22 12.57
C THR A 217 2.26 -2.96 13.77
N ASP A 218 2.27 -2.34 14.95
CA ASP A 218 2.79 -2.96 16.18
C ASP A 218 1.99 -4.22 16.56
N GLN A 219 0.66 -4.22 16.33
CA GLN A 219 -0.19 -5.39 16.55
C GLN A 219 0.20 -6.57 15.65
N ILE A 220 0.38 -6.34 14.35
CA ILE A 220 0.84 -7.37 13.41
C ILE A 220 2.25 -7.83 13.74
N PHE A 221 3.15 -6.90 14.05
CA PHE A 221 4.54 -7.20 14.42
C PHE A 221 4.60 -8.21 15.58
N ALA A 222 3.78 -8.01 16.60
CA ALA A 222 3.68 -8.93 17.75
C ALA A 222 3.14 -10.32 17.38
N MET A 223 2.53 -10.48 16.20
CA MET A 223 1.91 -11.73 15.73
C MET A 223 2.77 -12.45 14.69
N ALA A 224 4.00 -12.04 14.41
CA ALA A 224 4.85 -12.55 13.33
C ALA A 224 4.89 -14.08 13.23
N GLY A 225 5.11 -14.79 14.34
CA GLY A 225 5.17 -16.27 14.37
C GLY A 225 3.83 -17.00 14.15
N ARG A 226 2.74 -16.28 13.91
CA ARG A 226 1.40 -16.83 13.67
C ARG A 226 0.87 -16.55 12.27
N VAL A 227 1.50 -15.66 11.51
CA VAL A 227 1.02 -15.13 10.21
C VAL A 227 0.65 -16.25 9.23
N THR A 228 1.50 -17.25 9.07
CA THR A 228 1.28 -18.34 8.12
C THR A 228 0.36 -19.46 8.63
N LYS A 229 -0.05 -19.42 9.89
CA LYS A 229 -0.93 -20.44 10.45
C LYS A 229 -2.36 -20.32 9.91
N ARG A 230 -3.05 -21.45 9.82
CA ARG A 230 -4.48 -21.51 9.50
C ARG A 230 -5.29 -21.31 10.77
N ASP A 231 -5.37 -20.05 11.21
CA ASP A 231 -6.06 -19.66 12.43
C ASP A 231 -6.91 -18.42 12.14
N GLU A 232 -8.22 -18.59 12.18
CA GLU A 232 -9.19 -17.55 11.85
C GLU A 232 -9.01 -16.30 12.71
N LYS A 233 -8.71 -16.45 13.99
CA LYS A 233 -8.50 -15.33 14.90
C LYS A 233 -7.27 -14.49 14.48
N THR A 234 -6.20 -15.16 14.07
CA THR A 234 -4.99 -14.49 13.57
C THR A 234 -5.26 -13.82 12.22
N ALA A 235 -5.94 -14.52 11.30
CA ALA A 235 -6.30 -13.97 9.99
C ALA A 235 -7.20 -12.73 10.12
N ALA A 236 -8.18 -12.76 11.01
CA ALA A 236 -9.02 -11.60 11.32
C ALA A 236 -8.21 -10.42 11.83
N ALA A 237 -7.27 -10.63 12.77
CA ALA A 237 -6.45 -9.56 13.33
C ALA A 237 -5.49 -8.96 12.30
N ILE A 238 -4.93 -9.78 11.40
CA ILE A 238 -4.10 -9.29 10.28
C ILE A 238 -4.95 -8.46 9.34
N PHE A 239 -6.11 -8.96 8.92
CA PHE A 239 -7.01 -8.26 8.02
C PHE A 239 -7.50 -6.93 8.63
N GLU A 240 -7.89 -6.94 9.90
CA GLU A 240 -8.25 -5.74 10.65
C GLU A 240 -7.13 -4.67 10.63
N SER A 241 -5.88 -5.07 10.84
CA SER A 241 -4.75 -4.14 10.81
C SER A 241 -4.49 -3.55 9.42
N LEU A 242 -4.66 -4.36 8.36
CA LEU A 242 -4.60 -3.89 6.97
C LEU A 242 -5.71 -2.87 6.68
N LEU A 243 -6.94 -3.12 7.15
CA LEU A 243 -8.05 -2.19 7.02
C LEU A 243 -7.80 -0.87 7.76
N LEU A 244 -7.27 -0.92 8.98
CA LEU A 244 -6.94 0.28 9.76
C LEU A 244 -5.93 1.18 9.04
N THR A 245 -4.94 0.59 8.36
CA THR A 245 -3.99 1.36 7.54
C THR A 245 -4.67 1.96 6.29
N GLY A 246 -5.52 1.19 5.61
CA GLY A 246 -6.33 1.69 4.49
C GLY A 246 -7.24 2.85 4.89
N ILE A 247 -7.90 2.76 6.05
CA ILE A 247 -8.71 3.83 6.62
C ILE A 247 -7.84 5.07 6.95
N ALA A 248 -6.64 4.87 7.50
CA ALA A 248 -5.70 5.96 7.75
C ALA A 248 -5.31 6.70 6.46
N MET A 249 -5.10 5.99 5.35
CA MET A 249 -4.88 6.59 4.03
C MET A 249 -6.13 7.34 3.53
N SER A 250 -7.32 6.81 3.75
CA SER A 250 -8.58 7.48 3.41
C SER A 250 -8.79 8.76 4.20
N PHE A 251 -8.47 8.77 5.48
CA PHE A 251 -8.53 9.96 6.33
C PHE A 251 -7.62 11.10 5.87
N THR A 252 -6.45 10.78 5.35
CA THR A 252 -5.49 11.79 4.89
C THR A 252 -5.62 12.15 3.41
N LYS A 253 -6.38 11.37 2.64
CA LYS A 253 -6.48 11.45 1.16
C LYS A 253 -5.09 11.43 0.52
N THR A 254 -4.14 10.73 1.16
CA THR A 254 -2.79 10.46 0.67
C THR A 254 -2.36 9.06 1.09
N SER A 255 -1.39 8.47 0.40
CA SER A 255 -0.82 7.20 0.84
C SER A 255 0.30 7.35 1.88
N ARG A 256 0.50 8.56 2.45
CA ARG A 256 1.55 8.81 3.45
C ARG A 256 1.52 7.86 4.65
N PRO A 257 0.34 7.55 5.24
CA PRO A 257 0.31 6.63 6.38
C PRO A 257 0.80 5.21 6.04
N GLY A 258 0.61 4.77 4.79
CA GLY A 258 0.89 3.40 4.37
C GLY A 258 2.12 3.21 3.48
N SER A 259 2.72 4.28 2.93
CA SER A 259 3.72 4.17 1.85
C SER A 259 4.79 5.24 1.99
N GLY A 260 6.03 4.85 2.07
CA GLY A 260 7.23 5.69 2.10
C GLY A 260 8.18 5.37 0.94
N THR A 261 9.46 5.57 1.16
CA THR A 261 10.51 5.34 0.14
C THR A 261 10.67 3.86 -0.22
N GLU A 262 10.39 2.95 0.71
CA GLU A 262 10.41 1.50 0.48
C GLU A 262 9.42 1.09 -0.60
N HIS A 263 8.21 1.63 -0.56
CA HIS A 263 7.21 1.42 -1.61
C HIS A 263 7.65 2.03 -2.96
N ILE A 264 8.30 3.19 -2.94
CA ILE A 264 8.81 3.80 -4.16
C ILE A 264 9.85 2.88 -4.80
N MET A 265 10.74 2.27 -4.00
CA MET A 265 11.73 1.33 -4.48
C MET A 265 11.10 0.04 -5.01
N ALA A 266 10.12 -0.53 -4.32
CA ALA A 266 9.37 -1.68 -4.80
C ALA A 266 8.63 -1.39 -6.12
N HIS A 267 7.97 -0.24 -6.24
CA HIS A 267 7.33 0.17 -7.48
C HIS A 267 8.33 0.41 -8.62
N PHE A 268 9.55 0.87 -8.31
CA PHE A 268 10.62 0.95 -9.30
C PHE A 268 10.95 -0.45 -9.84
N TRP A 269 11.12 -1.45 -8.96
CA TRP A 269 11.36 -2.82 -9.36
C TRP A 269 10.22 -3.37 -10.23
N GLU A 270 8.98 -3.23 -9.80
CA GLU A 270 7.79 -3.67 -10.53
C GLU A 270 7.73 -3.04 -11.94
N CYS A 271 7.97 -1.74 -12.07
CA CYS A 271 7.94 -1.05 -13.36
C CYS A 271 9.05 -1.53 -14.29
N MET A 272 10.28 -1.75 -13.78
CA MET A 272 11.39 -2.24 -14.60
C MET A 272 11.16 -3.69 -15.04
N GLU A 273 10.60 -4.53 -14.19
CA GLU A 273 10.22 -5.90 -14.54
C GLU A 273 9.14 -5.94 -15.62
N LEU A 274 8.13 -5.07 -15.54
CA LEU A 274 7.11 -4.94 -16.57
C LEU A 274 7.69 -4.49 -17.92
N LEU A 275 8.66 -3.58 -17.93
CA LEU A 275 9.38 -3.19 -19.14
C LEU A 275 10.13 -4.36 -19.77
N ASP A 276 10.68 -5.24 -18.94
CA ASP A 276 11.36 -6.47 -19.37
C ASP A 276 10.38 -7.61 -19.75
N GLY A 277 9.06 -7.37 -19.70
CA GLY A 277 8.04 -8.38 -19.96
C GLY A 277 7.92 -9.45 -18.89
N LYS A 278 8.44 -9.20 -17.69
CA LYS A 278 8.38 -10.10 -16.54
C LYS A 278 7.12 -9.82 -15.69
N THR A 279 6.64 -10.83 -15.01
CA THR A 279 5.59 -10.67 -14.01
C THR A 279 6.25 -10.32 -12.67
N PRO A 280 5.90 -9.20 -12.03
CA PRO A 280 6.42 -8.84 -10.72
C PRO A 280 6.04 -9.85 -9.63
N ASN A 281 6.81 -9.87 -8.54
CA ASN A 281 6.46 -10.60 -7.31
C ASN A 281 5.12 -10.11 -6.72
N TYR A 282 4.64 -10.77 -5.67
CA TYR A 282 3.58 -10.17 -4.86
C TYR A 282 4.08 -8.88 -4.23
N HIS A 283 3.24 -7.83 -4.27
CA HIS A 283 3.62 -6.49 -3.85
C HIS A 283 4.31 -6.44 -2.48
N GLY A 284 3.73 -7.09 -1.48
CA GLY A 284 4.30 -7.11 -0.13
C GLY A 284 5.59 -7.91 0.02
N GLU A 285 5.96 -8.75 -0.95
CA GLU A 285 7.28 -9.41 -0.97
C GLU A 285 8.37 -8.40 -1.31
N ASP A 286 8.21 -7.65 -2.41
CA ASP A 286 9.15 -6.61 -2.81
C ASP A 286 9.19 -5.47 -1.78
N VAL A 287 8.03 -5.01 -1.29
CA VAL A 287 7.91 -4.00 -0.24
C VAL A 287 8.60 -4.45 1.05
N GLY A 288 8.44 -5.71 1.45
CA GLY A 288 9.10 -6.24 2.64
C GLY A 288 10.63 -6.18 2.54
N VAL A 289 11.20 -6.62 1.41
CA VAL A 289 12.66 -6.59 1.20
C VAL A 289 13.18 -5.15 1.12
N THR A 290 12.50 -4.27 0.39
CA THR A 290 12.89 -2.85 0.33
C THR A 290 12.75 -2.14 1.69
N THR A 291 11.81 -2.57 2.53
CA THR A 291 11.71 -2.10 3.93
C THR A 291 12.94 -2.43 4.73
N LEU A 292 13.44 -3.67 4.65
CA LEU A 292 14.67 -4.07 5.33
C LEU A 292 15.89 -3.27 4.83
N ILE A 293 15.98 -3.03 3.52
CA ILE A 293 17.03 -2.19 2.93
C ILE A 293 16.97 -0.77 3.52
N MET A 294 15.78 -0.16 3.57
CA MET A 294 15.62 1.20 4.06
C MET A 294 15.80 1.31 5.58
N LEU A 295 15.34 0.31 6.36
CA LEU A 295 15.56 0.29 7.81
C LEU A 295 17.05 0.29 8.13
N ARG A 296 17.82 -0.59 7.49
CA ARG A 296 19.27 -0.64 7.68
C ARG A 296 19.92 0.69 7.34
N TYR A 297 19.58 1.25 6.18
CA TYR A 297 20.12 2.53 5.74
C TYR A 297 19.75 3.68 6.69
N TYR A 298 18.50 3.75 7.16
CA TYR A 298 18.08 4.81 8.07
C TYR A 298 18.71 4.67 9.47
N GLU A 299 18.92 3.44 9.95
CA GLU A 299 19.68 3.22 11.17
C GLU A 299 21.11 3.74 11.06
N GLU A 300 21.83 3.44 9.96
CA GLU A 300 23.18 3.96 9.72
C GLU A 300 23.19 5.49 9.66
N LEU A 301 22.27 6.10 8.93
CA LEU A 301 22.11 7.55 8.92
C LEU A 301 21.90 8.12 10.32
N SER A 302 21.07 7.47 11.13
CA SER A 302 20.76 7.95 12.49
C SER A 302 21.93 7.89 13.47
N ARG A 303 23.01 7.14 13.14
CA ARG A 303 24.25 7.08 13.94
C ARG A 303 25.11 8.34 13.78
N LEU A 304 24.94 9.08 12.68
CA LEU A 304 25.68 10.32 12.46
C LEU A 304 25.21 11.38 13.47
N PRO A 305 26.10 11.90 14.34
CA PRO A 305 25.69 12.85 15.37
C PRO A 305 25.27 14.20 14.77
N GLN A 306 25.84 14.57 13.65
CA GLN A 306 25.58 15.78 12.87
C GLN A 306 25.81 15.49 11.40
N VAL A 307 25.28 16.33 10.52
CA VAL A 307 25.45 16.28 9.07
C VAL A 307 25.78 17.66 8.53
N THR A 308 26.49 17.69 7.40
CA THR A 308 26.60 18.86 6.53
C THR A 308 25.63 18.66 5.38
N ALA A 309 24.82 19.66 5.09
CA ALA A 309 23.84 19.59 4.02
C ALA A 309 24.14 20.60 2.90
N HIS A 310 23.76 20.24 1.68
CA HIS A 310 23.89 21.05 0.47
C HIS A 310 22.59 20.97 -0.35
N PRO A 311 22.35 21.88 -1.32
CA PRO A 311 21.25 21.71 -2.28
C PRO A 311 21.40 20.40 -3.05
N GLU A 312 20.28 19.74 -3.39
CA GLU A 312 20.36 18.53 -4.20
C GLU A 312 20.93 18.83 -5.59
N VAL A 313 21.89 18.02 -6.02
CA VAL A 313 22.45 18.10 -7.38
C VAL A 313 21.97 16.89 -8.17
N CYS A 314 21.07 17.12 -9.14
CA CYS A 314 20.49 16.07 -9.96
C CYS A 314 21.19 16.00 -11.34
N ASN A 315 21.75 14.84 -11.67
CA ASN A 315 22.17 14.55 -13.05
C ASN A 315 20.95 14.01 -13.83
N TRP A 316 20.13 14.93 -14.38
CA TRP A 316 18.89 14.57 -15.07
C TRP A 316 19.11 13.68 -16.29
N ASP A 317 20.22 13.83 -17.02
CA ASP A 317 20.53 12.97 -18.16
C ASP A 317 20.75 11.53 -17.75
N GLU A 318 21.48 11.32 -16.65
CA GLU A 318 21.68 9.99 -16.06
C GLU A 318 20.36 9.42 -15.53
N ILE A 319 19.59 10.21 -14.77
CA ILE A 319 18.29 9.80 -14.22
C ILE A 319 17.38 9.34 -15.36
N TYR A 320 17.18 10.16 -16.40
CA TYR A 320 16.29 9.80 -17.49
C TYR A 320 16.79 8.59 -18.30
N ARG A 321 18.09 8.42 -18.44
CA ARG A 321 18.69 7.24 -19.06
C ARG A 321 18.37 5.96 -18.28
N ILE A 322 18.43 5.99 -16.95
CA ILE A 322 18.08 4.84 -16.09
C ILE A 322 16.60 4.48 -16.22
N TYR A 323 15.73 5.46 -16.26
CA TYR A 323 14.28 5.23 -16.39
C TYR A 323 13.86 4.84 -17.81
N GLY A 324 14.69 5.07 -18.82
CA GLY A 324 14.43 4.66 -20.21
C GLY A 324 13.04 5.12 -20.69
N PRO A 325 12.16 4.18 -21.13
CA PRO A 325 10.81 4.49 -21.60
C PRO A 325 9.91 5.21 -20.57
N LEU A 326 10.20 5.10 -19.28
CA LEU A 326 9.45 5.76 -18.19
C LEU A 326 9.92 7.20 -17.93
N ALA A 327 11.02 7.64 -18.54
CA ALA A 327 11.60 8.97 -18.33
C ALA A 327 10.61 10.14 -18.54
N PRO A 328 9.68 10.11 -19.53
CA PRO A 328 8.68 11.18 -19.68
C PRO A 328 7.79 11.38 -18.45
N ASP A 329 7.39 10.30 -17.78
CA ASP A 329 6.56 10.38 -16.58
C ASP A 329 7.36 10.86 -15.38
N VAL A 330 8.60 10.39 -15.22
CA VAL A 330 9.54 10.88 -14.19
C VAL A 330 9.83 12.37 -14.38
N ARG A 331 10.00 12.83 -15.63
CA ARG A 331 10.19 14.25 -15.95
C ARG A 331 9.01 15.10 -15.48
N LYS A 332 7.77 14.68 -15.75
CA LYS A 332 6.55 15.38 -15.29
C LYS A 332 6.49 15.57 -13.78
N LEU A 333 7.00 14.59 -13.03
CA LEU A 333 7.01 14.62 -11.56
C LEU A 333 8.07 15.55 -10.96
N ASN A 334 9.11 15.90 -11.73
CA ASN A 334 10.28 16.62 -11.26
C ASN A 334 10.52 17.95 -12.02
N THR A 335 9.56 18.43 -12.80
CA THR A 335 9.62 19.71 -13.51
C THR A 335 8.33 20.51 -13.31
N PRO A 336 8.36 21.85 -13.24
CA PRO A 336 9.55 22.73 -13.38
C PRO A 336 10.48 22.71 -12.16
N ASP A 337 10.05 22.23 -11.01
CA ASP A 337 10.77 22.17 -9.75
C ASP A 337 10.73 20.75 -9.16
N THR A 338 11.69 20.41 -8.32
CA THR A 338 11.75 19.13 -7.61
C THR A 338 11.16 19.23 -6.21
N ILE A 339 10.95 18.08 -5.56
CA ILE A 339 10.42 18.03 -4.18
C ILE A 339 11.40 18.60 -3.15
N THR A 340 12.68 18.72 -3.50
CA THR A 340 13.74 19.26 -2.63
C THR A 340 13.97 20.75 -2.81
N ASP A 341 13.43 21.34 -3.88
CA ASP A 341 13.52 22.77 -4.11
C ASP A 341 12.84 23.54 -2.96
N GLY A 342 13.50 24.56 -2.48
CA GLY A 342 13.04 25.34 -1.33
C GLY A 342 13.39 24.77 0.04
N ILE A 343 13.99 23.58 0.13
CA ILE A 343 14.52 23.05 1.39
C ILE A 343 15.90 23.65 1.64
N ALA A 344 16.01 24.57 2.60
CA ALA A 344 17.28 25.15 2.97
C ALA A 344 18.18 24.11 3.66
N PRO A 345 19.45 23.91 3.21
CA PRO A 345 20.38 22.94 3.82
C PRO A 345 20.50 23.10 5.35
N ARG A 346 20.65 24.33 5.82
CA ARG A 346 20.70 24.64 7.27
C ARG A 346 19.49 24.17 8.06
N ARG A 347 18.31 24.01 7.42
CA ARG A 347 17.12 23.46 8.07
C ARG A 347 17.27 21.99 8.33
N ILE A 348 17.86 21.24 7.39
CA ILE A 348 18.15 19.83 7.56
C ILE A 348 19.12 19.64 8.74
N GLU A 349 20.20 20.42 8.76
CA GLU A 349 21.21 20.39 9.84
C GLU A 349 20.58 20.69 11.19
N ALA A 350 19.78 21.74 11.29
CA ALA A 350 19.09 22.13 12.53
C ALA A 350 18.07 21.08 13.00
N CYS A 351 17.40 20.41 12.07
CA CYS A 351 16.40 19.37 12.38
C CYS A 351 17.03 17.97 12.58
N TRP A 352 18.32 17.78 12.29
CA TRP A 352 18.98 16.48 12.31
C TRP A 352 18.82 15.71 13.62
N PRO A 353 18.99 16.33 14.82
CA PRO A 353 18.74 15.64 16.08
C PRO A 353 17.31 15.10 16.24
N GLN A 354 16.32 15.78 15.63
CA GLN A 354 14.93 15.34 15.65
C GLN A 354 14.70 14.21 14.61
N ILE A 355 15.29 14.31 13.43
CA ILE A 355 15.26 13.23 12.41
C ILE A 355 15.83 11.95 12.99
N ARG A 356 16.97 12.00 13.68
CA ARG A 356 17.54 10.83 14.37
C ARG A 356 16.56 10.19 15.36
N ARG A 357 15.89 10.99 16.19
CA ARG A 357 14.89 10.49 17.16
C ARG A 357 13.70 9.83 16.45
N ILE A 358 13.25 10.40 15.34
CA ILE A 358 12.17 9.81 14.53
C ILE A 358 12.59 8.43 14.02
N VAL A 359 13.78 8.29 13.44
CA VAL A 359 14.29 6.99 12.98
C VAL A 359 14.40 5.99 14.14
N GLN A 360 14.92 6.42 15.29
CA GLN A 360 15.11 5.56 16.47
C GLN A 360 13.81 5.20 17.20
N SER A 361 12.66 5.74 16.78
CA SER A 361 11.36 5.46 17.39
C SER A 361 10.70 4.18 16.88
N VAL A 362 11.22 3.55 15.81
CA VAL A 362 10.70 2.30 15.24
C VAL A 362 11.55 1.11 15.66
N PRO A 363 11.06 -0.14 15.52
CA PRO A 363 11.87 -1.33 15.77
C PRO A 363 13.11 -1.36 14.89
N SER A 364 14.22 -1.91 15.43
CA SER A 364 15.48 -2.02 14.71
C SER A 364 15.40 -2.91 13.48
N TYR A 365 16.35 -2.76 12.56
CA TYR A 365 16.51 -3.65 11.41
C TYR A 365 16.51 -5.13 11.83
N ASP A 366 17.31 -5.49 12.85
CA ASP A 366 17.41 -6.87 13.31
C ASP A 366 16.07 -7.40 13.88
N ALA A 367 15.34 -6.57 14.61
CA ALA A 367 14.01 -6.93 15.12
C ALA A 367 13.00 -7.14 13.99
N CYS A 368 12.98 -6.28 12.98
CA CYS A 368 12.13 -6.42 11.81
C CYS A 368 12.52 -7.63 10.97
N LEU A 369 13.81 -7.88 10.75
CA LEU A 369 14.31 -9.06 10.03
C LEU A 369 13.88 -10.35 10.74
N ALA A 370 14.03 -10.42 12.07
CA ALA A 370 13.61 -11.58 12.85
C ALA A 370 12.10 -11.83 12.76
N ALA A 371 11.29 -10.77 12.87
CA ALA A 371 9.84 -10.86 12.74
C ALA A 371 9.41 -11.31 11.33
N MET A 372 10.00 -10.74 10.27
CA MET A 372 9.71 -11.11 8.90
C MET A 372 10.06 -12.57 8.60
N ARG A 373 11.19 -13.07 9.11
CA ARG A 373 11.55 -14.50 9.02
C ARG A 373 10.53 -15.39 9.72
N GLN A 374 10.08 -15.02 10.91
CA GLN A 374 9.03 -15.74 11.64
C GLN A 374 7.70 -15.75 10.89
N ALA A 375 7.38 -14.69 10.17
CA ALA A 375 6.20 -14.55 9.34
C ALA A 375 6.31 -15.26 7.97
N GLY A 376 7.46 -15.88 7.66
CA GLY A 376 7.69 -16.56 6.38
C GLY A 376 7.88 -15.61 5.21
N CYS A 377 8.23 -14.35 5.46
CA CYS A 377 8.49 -13.38 4.40
C CYS A 377 9.82 -13.64 3.70
N LYS A 378 9.91 -13.24 2.42
CA LYS A 378 11.18 -13.06 1.75
C LYS A 378 11.93 -11.89 2.43
N THR A 379 13.23 -12.06 2.67
CA THR A 379 14.04 -11.12 3.45
C THR A 379 15.32 -10.69 2.74
N THR A 380 15.59 -11.28 1.57
CA THR A 380 16.81 -11.00 0.79
C THR A 380 16.47 -10.66 -0.66
N ILE A 381 17.36 -9.91 -1.30
CA ILE A 381 17.24 -9.54 -2.72
C ILE A 381 17.23 -10.77 -3.62
N GLY A 382 17.98 -11.84 -3.26
CA GLY A 382 18.00 -13.09 -4.01
C GLY A 382 16.68 -13.84 -3.97
N GLU A 383 15.96 -13.84 -2.83
CA GLU A 383 14.64 -14.48 -2.69
C GLU A 383 13.56 -13.78 -3.54
N VAL A 384 13.70 -12.49 -3.80
CA VAL A 384 12.82 -11.73 -4.71
C VAL A 384 13.39 -11.62 -6.13
N GLY A 385 14.46 -12.38 -6.44
CA GLY A 385 15.02 -12.49 -7.79
C GLY A 385 15.71 -11.23 -8.31
N LYS A 386 16.19 -10.34 -7.43
CA LYS A 386 16.86 -9.11 -7.83
C LYS A 386 18.38 -9.28 -7.80
N ALA A 387 19.05 -8.80 -8.86
CA ALA A 387 20.51 -8.78 -8.92
C ALA A 387 21.09 -7.62 -8.08
N PRO A 388 22.27 -7.77 -7.47
CA PRO A 388 22.86 -6.74 -6.61
C PRO A 388 23.08 -5.40 -7.31
N ASP A 389 23.56 -5.39 -8.55
CA ASP A 389 23.77 -4.20 -9.38
C ASP A 389 22.46 -3.47 -9.69
N PHE A 390 21.38 -4.21 -9.96
CA PHE A 390 20.04 -3.64 -10.13
C PHE A 390 19.53 -3.01 -8.83
N VAL A 391 19.79 -3.63 -7.68
CA VAL A 391 19.41 -3.08 -6.37
C VAL A 391 20.19 -1.80 -6.07
N GLU A 392 21.48 -1.73 -6.38
CA GLU A 392 22.29 -0.51 -6.24
C GLU A 392 21.71 0.64 -7.09
N ILE A 393 21.43 0.38 -8.37
CA ILE A 393 20.80 1.35 -9.27
C ILE A 393 19.44 1.79 -8.69
N SER A 394 18.60 0.86 -8.31
CA SER A 394 17.29 1.18 -7.76
C SER A 394 17.37 1.97 -6.45
N PHE A 395 18.31 1.64 -5.56
CA PHE A 395 18.54 2.37 -4.32
C PHE A 395 18.92 3.84 -4.56
N ARG A 396 19.69 4.11 -5.61
CA ARG A 396 20.10 5.46 -5.99
C ARG A 396 18.97 6.25 -6.68
N PHE A 397 18.20 5.62 -7.57
CA PHE A 397 17.34 6.34 -8.50
C PHE A 397 15.83 6.26 -8.19
N HIS A 398 15.36 5.28 -7.41
CA HIS A 398 13.92 5.17 -7.12
C HIS A 398 13.28 6.45 -6.56
N PRO A 399 13.95 7.34 -5.78
CA PRO A 399 13.27 8.49 -5.19
C PRO A 399 12.71 9.48 -6.22
N TYR A 400 13.16 9.42 -7.47
CA TYR A 400 12.72 10.33 -8.54
C TYR A 400 11.39 9.94 -9.18
N MET A 401 10.90 8.70 -8.95
CA MET A 401 9.65 8.25 -9.58
C MET A 401 8.37 8.68 -8.83
N ARG A 402 8.49 9.44 -7.76
CA ARG A 402 7.36 10.04 -7.02
C ARG A 402 7.72 11.44 -6.55
N ARG A 403 6.76 12.37 -6.65
CA ARG A 403 6.90 13.71 -6.06
C ARG A 403 6.59 13.64 -4.56
N ARG A 404 7.50 13.03 -3.81
CA ARG A 404 7.35 12.79 -2.37
C ARG A 404 8.70 12.93 -1.68
N LEU A 405 8.77 13.79 -0.65
CA LEU A 405 9.96 13.86 0.18
C LEU A 405 10.02 12.64 1.10
N SER A 406 11.16 11.98 1.14
CA SER A 406 11.53 10.90 2.04
C SER A 406 12.90 11.19 2.65
N LEU A 407 13.24 10.52 3.74
CA LEU A 407 14.60 10.65 4.31
C LEU A 407 15.66 10.15 3.32
N LYS A 408 15.34 9.14 2.49
CA LYS A 408 16.21 8.70 1.39
C LYS A 408 16.44 9.82 0.37
N ARG A 409 15.42 10.60 0.01
CA ARG A 409 15.61 11.74 -0.90
C ARG A 409 16.41 12.86 -0.23
N VAL A 410 16.18 13.13 1.06
CA VAL A 410 16.97 14.09 1.84
C VAL A 410 18.45 13.68 1.90
N SER A 411 18.74 12.38 1.93
CA SER A 411 20.16 11.92 1.97
C SER A 411 20.97 12.31 0.74
N HIS A 412 20.32 12.63 -0.40
CA HIS A 412 21.00 13.18 -1.58
C HIS A 412 21.44 14.65 -1.40
N MET A 413 21.03 15.28 -0.31
CA MET A 413 21.43 16.64 0.09
C MET A 413 22.47 16.64 1.21
N LEU A 414 23.07 15.50 1.54
CA LEU A 414 24.01 15.35 2.66
C LEU A 414 25.40 14.94 2.17
N ASP A 415 26.43 15.53 2.80
CA ASP A 415 27.81 15.03 2.70
C ASP A 415 27.93 13.75 3.53
N LEU A 416 27.76 12.61 2.89
CA LEU A 416 27.82 11.31 3.57
C LEU A 416 29.18 10.65 3.38
N PRO A 417 29.75 9.99 4.41
CA PRO A 417 30.91 9.15 4.23
C PRO A 417 30.58 7.96 3.32
N GLU A 418 31.44 7.63 2.35
CA GLU A 418 31.29 6.44 1.51
C GLU A 418 31.88 5.19 2.18
N PRO A 419 31.25 4.01 2.01
CA PRO A 419 29.84 3.76 1.70
C PRO A 419 29.02 3.57 2.98
N LEU A 420 27.83 4.18 3.06
CA LEU A 420 26.86 3.90 4.13
C LEU A 420 26.06 2.62 3.87
N PHE A 421 26.30 1.95 2.71
CA PHE A 421 25.51 0.77 2.31
C PHE A 421 26.39 -0.24 1.58
#